data_8e02b3e295de81cc128476dc8f6784de
#
_entry.id   8e02b3e295de81cc128476dc8f6784de
#
_cell.length_a   1.000
_cell.length_b   1.000
_cell.length_c   1.000
_cell.angle_alpha   90.00
_cell.angle_beta   90.00
_cell.angle_gamma   90.00
#
_symmetry.space_group_name_H-M   'P 1'
#
loop_
_entity.id
_entity.type
_entity.pdbx_description
1 polymer ?
#
loop_
_entity_poly.entity_id
_entity_poly.type
_entity_poly.pdbx_seq_one_letter_code
_entity_poly.pdbx_strand_id
1 'polypeptide(L)'
;GAGTIAETSVPQAEDFLWSELGGERRYQGDLNVWFSNQFSMQEDIPRYVPKNAADLHYFLHPGDIESVPRETIVGSGLDKDPVTYNDVFTYNLGYYRVENPAAPEAASVLILKDSFQNATIDYLSAIFRSVTVVDPRSYQETPDLASLLDADGIDLVLFFYHQNNVSRELIDFLSA
;
A
#
# COMPACT_ATOMS: atom_id res chain seq x y z
N GLY A 1 -20.89 -4.36 -15.66
CA GLY A 1 -21.17 -5.56 -14.86
C GLY A 1 -20.01 -5.76 -13.91
N ALA A 2 -20.29 -6.03 -12.64
CA ALA A 2 -19.25 -6.34 -11.67
C ALA A 2 -18.50 -7.59 -12.16
N GLY A 3 -17.26 -7.43 -12.56
CA GLY A 3 -16.38 -8.55 -12.85
C GLY A 3 -16.11 -9.31 -11.55
N THR A 4 -16.23 -10.61 -11.60
CA THR A 4 -15.83 -11.47 -10.48
C THR A 4 -14.35 -11.77 -10.66
N ILE A 5 -13.54 -11.50 -9.63
CA ILE A 5 -12.13 -11.95 -9.61
C ILE A 5 -12.15 -13.48 -9.68
N ALA A 6 -11.46 -14.05 -10.64
CA ALA A 6 -11.39 -15.49 -10.77
C ALA A 6 -10.65 -16.08 -9.55
N GLU A 7 -11.12 -17.21 -9.03
CA GLU A 7 -10.47 -17.88 -7.88
C GLU A 7 -8.99 -18.21 -8.16
N THR A 8 -8.66 -18.45 -9.43
CA THR A 8 -7.28 -18.69 -9.90
C THR A 8 -6.40 -17.43 -9.90
N SER A 9 -7.00 -16.24 -9.76
CA SER A 9 -6.27 -14.96 -9.72
C SER A 9 -5.86 -14.58 -8.30
N VAL A 10 -6.32 -15.30 -7.29
CA VAL A 10 -5.94 -15.04 -5.90
C VAL A 10 -4.53 -15.57 -5.66
N PRO A 11 -3.54 -14.72 -5.35
CA PRO A 11 -2.19 -15.15 -5.07
C PRO A 11 -2.17 -16.13 -3.90
N GLN A 12 -1.34 -17.16 -4.03
CA GLN A 12 -1.14 -18.16 -3.00
C GLN A 12 0.11 -17.83 -2.18
N ALA A 13 0.30 -18.46 -1.04
CA ALA A 13 1.46 -18.20 -0.17
C ALA A 13 2.80 -18.42 -0.90
N GLU A 14 2.82 -19.36 -1.85
CA GLU A 14 3.98 -19.63 -2.69
C GLU A 14 4.35 -18.50 -3.67
N ASP A 15 3.47 -17.56 -3.94
CA ASP A 15 3.73 -16.42 -4.82
C ASP A 15 4.49 -15.29 -4.11
N PHE A 16 4.68 -15.40 -2.81
CA PHE A 16 5.37 -14.43 -2.00
C PHE A 16 6.67 -14.98 -1.42
N LEU A 17 7.64 -14.08 -1.29
CA LEU A 17 8.79 -14.29 -0.42
C LEU A 17 8.36 -13.87 0.98
N TRP A 18 8.36 -14.82 1.88
CA TRP A 18 8.12 -14.56 3.28
C TRP A 18 9.44 -14.28 3.99
N SER A 19 9.50 -13.20 4.72
CA SER A 19 10.59 -12.93 5.64
C SER A 19 10.01 -12.59 6.99
N GLU A 20 10.44 -13.31 8.01
CA GLU A 20 10.32 -12.83 9.37
C GLU A 20 11.39 -11.76 9.58
N LEU A 21 10.98 -10.66 10.19
CA LEU A 21 11.93 -9.83 10.91
C LEU A 21 12.29 -10.59 12.19
N GLY A 22 13.01 -11.69 11.96
CA GLY A 22 13.40 -12.57 13.01
C GLY A 22 14.76 -12.21 13.58
N GLY A 23 15.05 -12.72 14.75
CA GLY A 23 16.28 -12.58 15.48
C GLY A 23 16.20 -11.50 16.55
N GLU A 24 17.24 -10.71 16.67
CA GLU A 24 17.38 -9.72 17.73
C GLU A 24 16.63 -8.40 17.45
N ARG A 25 16.07 -8.23 16.24
CA ARG A 25 15.39 -7.01 15.81
C ARG A 25 13.90 -7.23 15.82
N ARG A 26 13.20 -6.42 16.58
CA ARG A 26 11.80 -6.65 16.81
C ARG A 26 10.97 -5.42 16.55
N TYR A 27 9.80 -5.67 16.01
CA TYR A 27 8.78 -4.66 15.81
C TYR A 27 8.27 -4.17 17.17
N GLN A 28 8.28 -2.86 17.34
CA GLN A 28 7.58 -2.21 18.43
C GLN A 28 6.34 -1.54 17.82
N GLY A 29 5.16 -2.04 18.18
CA GLY A 29 3.91 -1.51 17.72
C GLY A 29 3.74 -0.01 17.98
N ASP A 30 2.97 0.67 17.17
CA ASP A 30 2.73 2.11 17.27
C ASP A 30 2.24 2.55 18.66
N LEU A 31 1.46 1.70 19.34
CA LEU A 31 1.05 1.98 20.73
C LEU A 31 2.23 2.11 21.66
N ASN A 32 3.28 1.31 21.49
CA ASN A 32 4.48 1.42 22.31
C ASN A 32 5.22 2.74 22.06
N VAL A 33 5.26 3.20 20.80
CA VAL A 33 5.82 4.50 20.44
C VAL A 33 5.04 5.63 21.14
N TRP A 34 3.71 5.55 21.16
CA TRP A 34 2.86 6.54 21.82
C TRP A 34 3.05 6.58 23.32
N PHE A 35 3.38 5.45 23.94
CA PHE A 35 3.73 5.36 25.35
C PHE A 35 5.23 5.56 25.63
N SER A 36 5.96 6.24 24.72
CA SER A 36 7.39 6.54 24.87
C SER A 36 8.26 5.30 25.11
N ASN A 37 7.93 4.20 24.42
CA ASN A 37 8.65 2.93 24.48
C ASN A 37 8.77 2.34 25.90
N GLN A 38 7.75 2.53 26.72
CA GLN A 38 7.75 2.02 28.10
C GLN A 38 7.46 0.52 28.21
N PHE A 39 6.94 -0.09 27.13
CA PHE A 39 6.67 -1.53 27.10
C PHE A 39 7.86 -2.24 26.45
N SER A 40 8.35 -3.27 27.11
CA SER A 40 9.41 -4.14 26.55
C SER A 40 8.89 -5.19 25.57
N MET A 41 7.59 -5.14 25.23
CA MET A 41 7.00 -6.07 24.29
C MET A 41 7.51 -5.77 22.88
N GLN A 42 8.10 -6.78 22.29
CA GLN A 42 8.57 -6.79 20.92
C GLN A 42 7.92 -7.97 20.24
N GLU A 43 7.46 -7.77 19.01
CA GLU A 43 6.79 -8.78 18.22
C GLU A 43 7.53 -9.00 16.92
N ASP A 44 7.45 -10.22 16.39
CA ASP A 44 7.91 -10.49 15.04
C ASP A 44 6.85 -9.95 14.06
N ILE A 45 7.29 -9.22 13.04
CA ILE A 45 6.39 -8.73 12.01
C ILE A 45 6.65 -9.49 10.70
N PRO A 46 5.69 -10.29 10.22
CA PRO A 46 5.85 -10.96 8.95
C PRO A 46 5.75 -9.95 7.81
N ARG A 47 6.63 -10.08 6.84
CA ARG A 47 6.59 -9.35 5.60
C ARG A 47 6.46 -10.32 4.45
N TYR A 48 5.50 -10.05 3.59
CA TYR A 48 5.27 -10.79 2.36
C TYR A 48 5.58 -9.87 1.19
N VAL A 49 6.52 -10.29 0.36
CA VAL A 49 6.91 -9.54 -0.85
C VAL A 49 6.59 -10.41 -2.05
N PRO A 50 5.87 -9.91 -3.07
CA PRO A 50 5.64 -10.67 -4.30
C PRO A 50 6.96 -11.14 -4.90
N LYS A 51 7.04 -12.38 -5.38
CA LYS A 51 8.26 -12.91 -6.01
C LYS A 51 8.68 -12.13 -7.24
N ASN A 52 7.72 -11.53 -7.93
CA ASN A 52 7.94 -10.67 -9.08
C ASN A 52 8.09 -9.19 -8.72
N ALA A 53 8.39 -8.85 -7.45
CA ALA A 53 8.51 -7.45 -7.02
C ALA A 53 9.53 -6.64 -7.83
N ALA A 54 10.55 -7.29 -8.41
CA ALA A 54 11.51 -6.64 -9.29
C ALA A 54 10.93 -6.21 -10.64
N ASP A 55 9.81 -6.80 -11.06
CA ASP A 55 9.12 -6.49 -12.31
C ASP A 55 8.00 -5.47 -12.14
N LEU A 56 7.74 -5.03 -10.90
CA LEU A 56 6.76 -4.01 -10.59
C LEU A 56 7.34 -2.61 -10.88
N HIS A 57 6.51 -1.75 -11.44
CA HIS A 57 6.85 -0.37 -11.70
C HIS A 57 6.12 0.54 -10.71
N TYR A 58 6.84 1.52 -10.17
CA TYR A 58 6.35 2.41 -9.11
C TYR A 58 6.37 3.86 -9.58
N PHE A 59 5.32 4.62 -9.31
CA PHE A 59 5.15 6.01 -9.73
C PHE A 59 4.66 6.85 -8.54
N LEU A 60 5.17 8.08 -8.40
CA LEU A 60 4.86 8.95 -7.25
C LEU A 60 3.78 9.99 -7.52
N HIS A 61 3.59 10.37 -8.79
CA HIS A 61 2.62 11.40 -9.14
C HIS A 61 1.69 10.92 -10.27
N PRO A 62 0.47 11.48 -10.35
CA PRO A 62 -0.40 11.27 -11.49
C PRO A 62 0.31 11.67 -12.80
N GLY A 63 0.24 10.82 -13.81
CA GLY A 63 0.83 11.08 -15.12
C GLY A 63 2.33 10.79 -15.23
N ASP A 64 3.02 10.36 -14.16
CA ASP A 64 4.40 9.90 -14.26
C ASP A 64 4.53 8.75 -15.26
N ILE A 65 5.55 8.83 -16.12
CA ILE A 65 5.90 7.80 -17.11
C ILE A 65 7.21 7.08 -16.76
N GLU A 66 8.01 7.65 -15.87
CA GLU A 66 9.25 7.05 -15.39
C GLU A 66 9.02 6.47 -13.99
N SER A 67 9.35 5.18 -13.84
CA SER A 67 9.23 4.52 -12.54
C SER A 67 10.35 4.91 -11.59
N VAL A 68 10.03 4.94 -10.31
CA VAL A 68 11.01 5.14 -9.22
C VAL A 68 11.40 3.80 -8.60
N PRO A 69 12.53 3.70 -7.90
CA PRO A 69 12.89 2.52 -7.13
C PRO A 69 11.82 2.18 -6.08
N ARG A 70 11.60 0.89 -5.85
CA ARG A 70 10.62 0.37 -4.87
C ARG A 70 10.82 0.99 -3.48
N GLU A 71 12.06 1.18 -3.06
CA GLU A 71 12.45 1.72 -1.76
C GLU A 71 11.96 3.16 -1.54
N THR A 72 11.56 3.85 -2.61
CA THR A 72 10.94 5.18 -2.51
C THR A 72 9.54 5.11 -1.90
N ILE A 73 8.85 3.98 -2.07
CA ILE A 73 7.46 3.76 -1.65
C ILE A 73 7.35 2.80 -0.47
N VAL A 74 8.22 1.79 -0.44
CA VAL A 74 8.17 0.72 0.56
C VAL A 74 9.36 0.79 1.48
N GLY A 75 9.13 0.70 2.77
CA GLY A 75 10.19 0.69 3.78
C GLY A 75 11.19 -0.44 3.55
N SER A 76 12.46 -0.10 3.65
CA SER A 76 13.59 -1.02 3.57
C SER A 76 14.41 -1.04 4.86
N GLY A 77 13.86 -0.46 5.92
CA GLY A 77 14.55 -0.25 7.20
C GLY A 77 14.68 -1.50 8.09
N LEU A 78 14.87 -2.66 7.45
CA LEU A 78 15.05 -3.94 8.16
C LEU A 78 16.34 -4.02 8.99
N ASP A 79 17.23 -3.05 8.83
CA ASP A 79 18.47 -2.87 9.57
C ASP A 79 18.32 -1.98 10.81
N LYS A 80 17.15 -1.39 11.03
CA LYS A 80 16.83 -0.57 12.19
C LYS A 80 16.51 -1.41 13.42
N ASP A 81 16.73 -0.83 14.59
CA ASP A 81 16.36 -1.39 15.88
C ASP A 81 15.92 -0.25 16.83
N PRO A 82 14.66 -0.20 17.25
CA PRO A 82 13.55 -1.05 16.85
C PRO A 82 13.06 -0.79 15.42
N VAL A 83 12.43 -1.77 14.82
CA VAL A 83 11.74 -1.66 13.55
C VAL A 83 10.35 -1.09 13.76
N THR A 84 9.96 -0.11 12.96
CA THR A 84 8.61 0.48 13.00
C THR A 84 7.76 -0.01 11.81
N TYR A 85 6.45 0.28 11.86
CA TYR A 85 5.52 -0.06 10.79
C TYR A 85 5.96 0.49 9.42
N ASN A 86 6.38 1.75 9.37
CA ASN A 86 6.85 2.39 8.14
C ASN A 86 8.20 1.87 7.64
N ASP A 87 8.95 1.16 8.47
CA ASP A 87 10.21 0.53 8.03
C ASP A 87 9.96 -0.78 7.28
N VAL A 88 8.76 -1.35 7.39
CA VAL A 88 8.39 -2.65 6.82
C VAL A 88 7.45 -2.54 5.64
N PHE A 89 6.44 -1.69 5.75
CA PHE A 89 5.36 -1.56 4.77
C PHE A 89 5.52 -0.29 3.93
N THR A 90 4.53 0.00 3.09
CA THR A 90 4.51 1.22 2.30
C THR A 90 4.48 2.46 3.19
N TYR A 91 5.12 3.53 2.74
CA TYR A 91 5.07 4.82 3.45
C TYR A 91 3.67 5.45 3.38
N ASN A 92 3.41 6.39 4.27
CA ASN A 92 2.21 7.22 4.24
C ASN A 92 2.37 8.34 3.20
N LEU A 93 2.28 7.93 1.93
CA LEU A 93 2.29 8.84 0.79
C LEU A 93 0.85 9.21 0.43
N GLY A 94 0.65 10.45 0.01
CA GLY A 94 -0.66 10.93 -0.43
C GLY A 94 -1.14 10.30 -1.73
N TYR A 95 -0.20 9.97 -2.62
CA TYR A 95 -0.43 9.29 -3.88
C TYR A 95 0.78 8.42 -4.24
N TYR A 96 0.51 7.27 -4.82
CA TYR A 96 1.44 6.47 -5.61
C TYR A 96 0.69 5.44 -6.45
N ARG A 97 1.34 4.95 -7.52
CA ARG A 97 0.79 3.90 -8.37
C ARG A 97 1.81 2.77 -8.51
N VAL A 98 1.30 1.54 -8.52
CA VAL A 98 2.09 0.33 -8.78
C VAL A 98 1.51 -0.36 -9.99
N GLU A 99 2.34 -0.63 -10.98
CA GLU A 99 1.96 -1.40 -12.17
C GLU A 99 2.62 -2.78 -12.14
N ASN A 100 1.82 -3.80 -12.44
CA ASN A 100 2.24 -5.18 -12.56
C ASN A 100 1.92 -5.70 -13.97
N PRO A 101 2.88 -5.70 -14.90
CA PRO A 101 2.65 -6.19 -16.26
C PRO A 101 2.26 -7.67 -16.34
N ALA A 102 2.62 -8.45 -15.33
CA ALA A 102 2.36 -9.89 -15.23
C ALA A 102 1.14 -10.24 -14.36
N ALA A 103 0.35 -9.23 -13.98
CA ALA A 103 -0.81 -9.46 -13.12
C ALA A 103 -1.82 -10.43 -13.73
N PRO A 104 -2.39 -11.35 -12.94
CA PRO A 104 -3.42 -12.27 -13.41
C PRO A 104 -4.73 -11.56 -13.76
N GLU A 105 -5.03 -10.43 -13.08
CA GLU A 105 -6.19 -9.60 -13.36
C GLU A 105 -5.78 -8.35 -14.12
N ALA A 106 -6.37 -8.16 -15.31
CA ALA A 106 -6.09 -7.00 -16.15
C ALA A 106 -6.72 -5.69 -15.65
N ALA A 107 -7.40 -5.73 -14.50
CA ALA A 107 -8.09 -4.59 -13.93
C ALA A 107 -7.13 -3.56 -13.31
N SER A 108 -7.54 -2.29 -13.37
CA SER A 108 -6.92 -1.16 -12.68
C SER A 108 -7.76 -0.79 -11.47
N VAL A 109 -7.14 -0.64 -10.32
CA VAL A 109 -7.81 -0.43 -9.03
C VAL A 109 -7.36 0.89 -8.40
N LEU A 110 -8.31 1.71 -7.98
CA LEU A 110 -8.06 2.84 -7.10
C LEU A 110 -8.33 2.41 -5.65
N ILE A 111 -7.35 2.60 -4.78
CA ILE A 111 -7.45 2.34 -3.35
C ILE A 111 -7.45 3.67 -2.60
N LEU A 112 -8.58 4.00 -2.00
CA LEU A 112 -8.69 5.09 -1.05
C LEU A 112 -8.47 4.51 0.35
N LYS A 113 -7.40 4.93 1.01
CA LYS A 113 -6.95 4.26 2.23
C LYS A 113 -6.45 5.20 3.32
N ASP A 114 -6.30 4.67 4.52
CA ASP A 114 -5.44 5.19 5.57
C ASP A 114 -4.21 4.31 5.81
N SER A 115 -3.36 4.66 6.77
CA SER A 115 -2.10 3.95 7.04
C SER A 115 -2.27 2.48 7.45
N PHE A 116 -3.42 2.08 7.96
CA PHE A 116 -3.67 0.68 8.33
C PHE A 116 -3.59 -0.29 7.15
N GLN A 117 -3.79 0.21 5.94
CA GLN A 117 -3.78 -0.60 4.72
C GLN A 117 -2.40 -0.70 4.05
N ASN A 118 -1.38 -0.03 4.57
CA ASN A 118 -0.04 -0.10 3.99
C ASN A 118 0.48 -1.54 3.87
N ALA A 119 0.11 -2.42 4.79
CA ALA A 119 0.52 -3.82 4.79
C ALA A 119 -0.13 -4.67 3.67
N THR A 120 -1.24 -4.22 3.07
CA THR A 120 -1.98 -5.00 2.07
C THR A 120 -1.63 -4.65 0.63
N ILE A 121 -0.90 -3.57 0.40
CA ILE A 121 -0.66 -3.05 -0.95
C ILE A 121 0.17 -4.03 -1.80
N ASP A 122 1.18 -4.67 -1.22
CA ASP A 122 1.98 -5.67 -1.94
C ASP A 122 1.10 -6.85 -2.43
N TYR A 123 0.09 -7.26 -1.65
CA TYR A 123 -0.88 -8.28 -2.07
C TYR A 123 -1.74 -7.83 -3.24
N LEU A 124 -2.27 -6.61 -3.16
CA LEU A 124 -3.13 -6.07 -4.20
C LEU A 124 -2.35 -5.84 -5.49
N SER A 125 -1.09 -5.40 -5.38
CA SER A 125 -0.18 -5.25 -6.53
C SER A 125 0.19 -6.58 -7.18
N ALA A 126 0.12 -7.71 -6.46
CA ALA A 126 0.31 -9.03 -7.05
C ALA A 126 -0.93 -9.49 -7.87
N ILE A 127 -2.12 -8.97 -7.58
CA ILE A 127 -3.39 -9.37 -8.22
C ILE A 127 -3.69 -8.52 -9.45
N PHE A 128 -3.60 -7.19 -9.32
CA PHE A 128 -4.11 -6.25 -10.31
C PHE A 128 -3.01 -5.68 -11.19
N ARG A 129 -3.36 -5.39 -12.44
CA ARG A 129 -2.44 -4.77 -13.40
C ARG A 129 -1.96 -3.39 -12.97
N SER A 130 -2.83 -2.61 -12.37
CA SER A 130 -2.50 -1.30 -11.82
C SER A 130 -3.21 -1.09 -10.49
N VAL A 131 -2.47 -0.60 -9.51
CA VAL A 131 -2.97 -0.24 -8.18
C VAL A 131 -2.59 1.20 -7.91
N THR A 132 -3.55 2.11 -8.05
CA THR A 132 -3.41 3.51 -7.67
C THR A 132 -3.85 3.67 -6.22
N VAL A 133 -2.98 4.21 -5.39
CA VAL A 133 -3.20 4.37 -3.95
C VAL A 133 -3.27 5.85 -3.59
N VAL A 134 -4.32 6.23 -2.90
CA VAL A 134 -4.54 7.62 -2.45
C VAL A 134 -4.89 7.66 -0.97
N ASP A 135 -4.15 8.47 -0.23
CA ASP A 135 -4.51 8.88 1.13
C ASP A 135 -4.83 10.38 1.12
N PRO A 136 -6.11 10.78 1.05
CA PRO A 136 -6.52 12.19 0.97
C PRO A 136 -6.00 13.05 2.12
N ARG A 137 -5.71 12.46 3.27
CA ARG A 137 -5.18 13.20 4.43
C ARG A 137 -3.73 13.65 4.23
N SER A 138 -2.98 12.92 3.41
CA SER A 138 -1.56 13.16 3.12
C SER A 138 -1.33 13.78 1.74
N TYR A 139 -2.39 13.91 0.93
CA TYR A 139 -2.30 14.45 -0.41
C TYR A 139 -2.50 15.97 -0.39
N GLN A 140 -1.43 16.72 -0.68
CA GLN A 140 -1.46 18.18 -0.63
C GLN A 140 -2.05 18.85 -1.88
N GLU A 141 -1.99 18.16 -3.02
CA GLU A 141 -2.57 18.61 -4.28
C GLU A 141 -3.74 17.68 -4.60
N THR A 142 -4.90 17.97 -4.05
CA THR A 142 -6.09 17.13 -4.25
C THR A 142 -6.45 17.05 -5.74
N PRO A 143 -6.11 15.96 -6.46
CA PRO A 143 -6.78 15.73 -7.73
C PRO A 143 -8.24 15.49 -7.37
N ASP A 144 -9.13 16.03 -8.16
CA ASP A 144 -10.51 15.66 -8.05
C ASP A 144 -10.63 14.14 -8.36
N LEU A 145 -11.49 13.46 -7.61
CA LEU A 145 -11.65 12.00 -7.74
C LEU A 145 -12.02 11.59 -9.19
N ALA A 146 -12.82 12.41 -9.88
CA ALA A 146 -13.22 12.16 -11.25
C ALA A 146 -12.01 12.16 -12.20
N SER A 147 -11.08 13.11 -12.02
CA SER A 147 -9.84 13.17 -12.78
C SER A 147 -8.96 11.93 -12.55
N LEU A 148 -8.89 11.39 -11.35
CA LEU A 148 -8.16 10.15 -11.07
C LEU A 148 -8.80 8.94 -11.73
N LEU A 149 -10.13 8.85 -11.68
CA LEU A 149 -10.88 7.75 -12.29
C LEU A 149 -10.71 7.73 -13.81
N ASP A 150 -10.71 8.89 -14.44
CA ASP A 150 -10.57 9.03 -15.89
C ASP A 150 -9.13 8.81 -16.37
N ALA A 151 -8.15 9.38 -15.66
CA ALA A 151 -6.74 9.35 -16.06
C ALA A 151 -6.14 7.94 -16.06
N ASP A 152 -6.47 7.16 -15.05
CA ASP A 152 -5.87 5.83 -14.83
C ASP A 152 -6.74 4.68 -15.35
N GLY A 153 -7.90 4.98 -15.98
CA GLY A 153 -8.82 3.97 -16.52
C GLY A 153 -9.24 2.97 -15.42
N ILE A 154 -9.69 3.48 -14.30
CA ILE A 154 -10.00 2.70 -13.09
C ILE A 154 -11.23 1.83 -13.31
N ASP A 155 -11.10 0.53 -13.11
CA ASP A 155 -12.18 -0.45 -13.20
C ASP A 155 -12.87 -0.69 -11.85
N LEU A 156 -12.14 -0.49 -10.74
CA LEU A 156 -12.62 -0.78 -9.39
C LEU A 156 -12.10 0.25 -8.39
N VAL A 157 -12.96 0.69 -7.48
CA VAL A 157 -12.59 1.53 -6.34
C VAL A 157 -12.73 0.72 -5.05
N LEU A 158 -11.68 0.63 -4.28
CA LEU A 158 -11.66 0.03 -2.95
C LEU A 158 -11.50 1.12 -1.90
N PHE A 159 -12.33 1.03 -0.88
CA PHE A 159 -12.35 2.00 0.21
C PHE A 159 -11.97 1.32 1.53
N PHE A 160 -10.77 1.65 2.03
CA PHE A 160 -10.19 1.03 3.21
C PHE A 160 -9.81 2.08 4.27
N TYR A 161 -10.74 2.40 5.13
CA TYR A 161 -10.53 3.34 6.21
C TYR A 161 -10.89 2.76 7.56
N HIS A 162 -10.03 2.99 8.53
CA HIS A 162 -10.41 2.81 9.92
C HIS A 162 -11.44 3.88 10.31
N GLN A 163 -12.45 3.51 11.07
CA GLN A 163 -13.58 4.39 11.41
C GLN A 163 -13.16 5.73 12.03
N ASN A 164 -12.05 5.74 12.79
CA ASN A 164 -11.54 6.96 13.44
C ASN A 164 -10.80 7.90 12.47
N ASN A 165 -10.51 7.43 11.26
CA ASN A 165 -9.81 8.18 10.22
C ASN A 165 -10.75 8.72 9.12
N VAL A 166 -12.06 8.51 9.26
CA VAL A 166 -13.05 9.16 8.41
C VAL A 166 -13.09 10.65 8.81
N SER A 167 -12.39 11.44 8.04
CA SER A 167 -12.20 12.88 8.31
C SER A 167 -13.03 13.73 7.34
N ARG A 168 -13.06 15.03 7.61
CA ARG A 168 -13.73 15.99 6.73
C ARG A 168 -13.01 16.06 5.38
N GLU A 169 -11.69 16.03 5.36
CA GLU A 169 -10.86 16.04 4.15
C GLU A 169 -11.21 14.88 3.23
N LEU A 170 -11.46 13.69 3.80
CA LEU A 170 -11.91 12.54 3.03
C LEU A 170 -13.30 12.78 2.42
N ILE A 171 -14.24 13.33 3.20
CA ILE A 171 -15.59 13.62 2.72
C ILE A 171 -15.54 14.69 1.62
N ASP A 172 -14.76 15.72 1.80
CA ASP A 172 -14.58 16.81 0.82
C ASP A 172 -13.96 16.25 -0.47
N PHE A 173 -12.95 15.37 -0.38
CA PHE A 173 -12.36 14.67 -1.53
C PHE A 173 -13.36 13.80 -2.30
N LEU A 174 -14.23 13.07 -1.59
CA LEU A 174 -15.25 12.22 -2.21
C LEU A 174 -16.41 13.02 -2.82
N SER A 175 -16.51 14.30 -2.51
CA SER A 175 -17.62 15.18 -2.92
C SER A 175 -17.22 16.15 -4.02
N ALA A 176 -15.93 16.20 -4.36
CA ALA A 176 -15.38 17.06 -5.40
C ALA A 176 -15.54 16.40 -6.78
#